data_d56ddfb2811a209311a9c429d346c21d
#
_entry.id   d56ddfb2811a209311a9c429d346c21d
#
_cell.length_a   1.000
_cell.length_b   1.000
_cell.length_c   1.000
_cell.angle_alpha   90.00
_cell.angle_beta   90.00
_cell.angle_gamma   90.00
#
_symmetry.space_group_name_H-M   'P 1'
#
loop_
_entity.id
_entity.type
_entity.pdbx_description
1 polymer ?
#
loop_
_entity_poly.entity_id
_entity_poly.type
_entity_poly.pdbx_seq_one_letter_code
_entity_poly.pdbx_strand_id
1 'polypeptide(L)'
;MNEPIVRVAARGEGVTARGRHAAFAAPGDMLTDTGEIVPGPHHQTPPCRHFPACGGCQLQHLDDAAYAQFVVDRIAGTLAAQGLEAPIRAPLLSPPRSRRRAALQAEMREGRVKIGFSESASHAIVDLAECHVLTPELFAIIAPLRKMLAPWLKKGRRARLHLTESDQGIDLLIEGVEAEGLAAAEAITAFAQANGVARLSIDSGLGPETRWEPEPITITLGGVPVPMPPAAFLQATREGEAALVAAVREGVGDARTLADLFAGLGTFALSLPGKVYAGEAARDAILSLKAAAARAGRTLFADHRDLFRRPLTSAECDRFDAIVLDPPRAGAREQVLQLAASRVPAIVYVSCNPSSFARDAETLCKAGYRIDWIQPVGQFRWSTHVELAAGLSR
;
A
#
# COMPACT_ATOMS: atom_id res chain seq x y z
N MET A 1 -26.16 30.30 11.25
CA MET A 1 -27.04 29.27 10.59
C MET A 1 -26.26 27.97 10.51
N ASN A 2 -26.83 26.87 10.96
CA ASN A 2 -26.23 25.55 10.85
C ASN A 2 -26.06 25.18 9.37
N GLU A 3 -24.92 24.58 9.01
CA GLU A 3 -24.61 24.24 7.62
C GLU A 3 -24.39 22.71 7.49
N PRO A 4 -25.02 22.03 6.52
CA PRO A 4 -24.78 20.61 6.30
C PRO A 4 -23.39 20.36 5.71
N ILE A 5 -22.74 19.30 6.16
CA ILE A 5 -21.53 18.75 5.53
C ILE A 5 -21.97 17.99 4.29
N VAL A 6 -21.41 18.34 3.12
CA VAL A 6 -21.83 17.78 1.83
C VAL A 6 -20.81 16.81 1.24
N ARG A 7 -19.54 16.87 1.67
CA ARG A 7 -18.46 15.98 1.21
C ARG A 7 -17.30 15.94 2.18
N VAL A 8 -16.36 15.04 1.95
CA VAL A 8 -15.09 14.95 2.68
C VAL A 8 -13.94 15.44 1.80
N ALA A 9 -13.11 16.31 2.34
CA ALA A 9 -11.92 16.83 1.67
C ALA A 9 -10.81 15.77 1.59
N ALA A 10 -9.79 16.04 0.78
CA ALA A 10 -8.65 15.15 0.56
C ALA A 10 -7.88 14.74 1.83
N ARG A 11 -7.91 15.58 2.87
CA ARG A 11 -7.26 15.34 4.15
C ARG A 11 -8.17 14.71 5.21
N GLY A 12 -9.44 14.42 4.85
CA GLY A 12 -10.40 13.79 5.75
C GLY A 12 -11.30 14.73 6.53
N GLU A 13 -11.26 16.04 6.25
CA GLU A 13 -12.15 17.03 6.86
C GLU A 13 -13.50 17.06 6.13
N GLY A 14 -14.60 17.15 6.86
CA GLY A 14 -15.90 17.46 6.28
C GLY A 14 -15.96 18.87 5.72
N VAL A 15 -16.67 19.07 4.62
CA VAL A 15 -16.78 20.38 3.94
C VAL A 15 -18.25 20.73 3.70
N THR A 16 -18.65 21.93 4.11
CA THR A 16 -20.00 22.48 3.84
C THR A 16 -20.12 22.95 2.40
N ALA A 17 -21.34 23.18 1.92
CA ALA A 17 -21.60 23.77 0.59
C ALA A 17 -20.93 25.14 0.39
N ARG A 18 -20.70 25.89 1.47
CA ARG A 18 -20.02 27.20 1.45
C ARG A 18 -18.49 27.10 1.59
N GLY A 19 -17.93 25.86 1.64
CA GLY A 19 -16.49 25.63 1.70
C GLY A 19 -15.88 25.74 3.12
N ARG A 20 -16.69 25.77 4.18
CA ARG A 20 -16.17 25.68 5.55
C ARG A 20 -15.71 24.25 5.83
N HIS A 21 -14.56 24.12 6.48
CA HIS A 21 -13.98 22.82 6.86
C HIS A 21 -14.27 22.52 8.33
N ALA A 22 -14.58 21.25 8.62
CA ALA A 22 -14.80 20.74 9.97
C ALA A 22 -14.07 19.41 10.14
N ALA A 23 -13.18 19.34 11.15
CA ALA A 23 -12.45 18.12 11.45
C ALA A 23 -13.43 17.03 11.93
N PHE A 24 -13.20 15.79 11.46
CA PHE A 24 -13.98 14.61 11.83
C PHE A 24 -15.49 14.71 11.58
N ALA A 25 -15.91 15.53 10.62
CA ALA A 25 -17.30 15.63 10.22
C ALA A 25 -17.59 14.74 8.99
N ALA A 26 -18.69 14.00 9.05
CA ALA A 26 -19.18 13.11 8.00
C ALA A 26 -20.21 13.82 7.10
N PRO A 27 -20.41 13.37 5.84
CA PRO A 27 -21.52 13.87 5.02
C PRO A 27 -22.86 13.67 5.73
N GLY A 28 -23.69 14.71 5.71
CA GLY A 28 -24.97 14.73 6.44
C GLY A 28 -24.89 15.25 7.88
N ASP A 29 -23.70 15.43 8.45
CA ASP A 29 -23.55 16.15 9.72
C ASP A 29 -23.93 17.63 9.56
N MET A 30 -24.31 18.26 10.67
CA MET A 30 -24.58 19.71 10.70
C MET A 30 -23.48 20.42 11.47
N LEU A 31 -22.81 21.36 10.82
CA LEU A 31 -21.85 22.27 11.44
C LEU A 31 -22.61 23.49 11.99
N THR A 32 -22.56 23.67 13.31
CA THR A 32 -23.20 24.81 13.98
C THR A 32 -22.43 26.12 13.78
N ASP A 33 -23.05 27.23 14.15
CA ASP A 33 -22.40 28.56 14.16
C ASP A 33 -21.23 28.59 15.15
N THR A 34 -21.31 27.83 16.24
CA THR A 34 -20.26 27.70 17.27
C THR A 34 -19.12 26.77 16.84
N GLY A 35 -19.25 26.09 15.70
CA GLY A 35 -18.24 25.12 15.20
C GLY A 35 -18.42 23.71 15.73
N GLU A 36 -19.51 23.43 16.45
CA GLU A 36 -19.83 22.08 16.90
C GLU A 36 -20.42 21.23 15.77
N ILE A 37 -20.18 19.91 15.82
CA ILE A 37 -20.71 18.95 14.86
C ILE A 37 -21.89 18.24 15.52
N VAL A 38 -23.06 18.35 14.88
CA VAL A 38 -24.22 17.50 15.22
C VAL A 38 -24.19 16.30 14.26
N PRO A 39 -24.01 15.07 14.77
CA PRO A 39 -23.87 13.86 13.95
C PRO A 39 -25.09 13.60 13.08
N GLY A 40 -24.84 13.29 11.81
CA GLY A 40 -25.82 12.88 10.81
C GLY A 40 -25.82 11.35 10.57
N PRO A 41 -26.50 10.88 9.51
CA PRO A 41 -26.74 9.47 9.28
C PRO A 41 -25.47 8.67 8.93
N HIS A 42 -24.43 9.33 8.41
CA HIS A 42 -23.17 8.70 8.00
C HIS A 42 -22.03 8.86 9.01
N HIS A 43 -22.33 9.46 10.15
CA HIS A 43 -21.38 9.61 11.25
C HIS A 43 -21.46 8.38 12.17
N GLN A 44 -20.35 7.61 12.24
CA GLN A 44 -20.27 6.49 13.18
C GLN A 44 -19.33 6.81 14.36
N THR A 45 -19.55 6.14 15.49
CA THR A 45 -18.58 6.14 16.58
C THR A 45 -17.31 5.40 16.13
N PRO A 46 -16.12 6.06 16.18
CA PRO A 46 -14.88 5.38 15.82
C PRO A 46 -14.64 4.12 16.64
N PRO A 47 -14.34 2.96 16.01
CA PRO A 47 -14.15 1.71 16.74
C PRO A 47 -12.86 1.66 17.57
N CYS A 48 -11.87 2.52 17.28
CA CYS A 48 -10.56 2.50 17.90
C CYS A 48 -10.41 3.64 18.91
N ARG A 49 -10.02 3.31 20.16
CA ARG A 49 -9.77 4.30 21.22
C ARG A 49 -8.64 5.28 20.90
N HIS A 50 -7.73 4.93 19.98
CA HIS A 50 -6.62 5.77 19.59
C HIS A 50 -6.98 6.84 18.55
N PHE A 51 -8.19 6.75 17.97
CA PHE A 51 -8.71 7.78 17.08
C PHE A 51 -9.16 9.00 17.91
N PRO A 52 -8.86 10.23 17.50
CA PRO A 52 -8.20 10.67 16.27
C PRO A 52 -6.69 10.88 16.40
N ALA A 53 -6.09 10.60 17.55
CA ALA A 53 -4.68 10.90 17.82
C ALA A 53 -3.72 10.07 16.93
N CYS A 54 -4.06 8.79 16.67
CA CYS A 54 -3.24 7.89 15.87
C CYS A 54 -3.25 8.30 14.39
N GLY A 55 -2.06 8.59 13.82
CA GLY A 55 -1.90 8.93 12.40
C GLY A 55 -2.14 7.77 11.42
N GLY A 56 -2.40 6.56 11.90
CA GLY A 56 -2.71 5.41 11.04
C GLY A 56 -4.11 5.45 10.39
N CYS A 57 -5.06 6.21 10.97
CA CYS A 57 -6.44 6.31 10.49
C CYS A 57 -6.94 7.75 10.61
N GLN A 58 -7.59 8.26 9.57
CA GLN A 58 -8.18 9.62 9.51
C GLN A 58 -9.70 9.61 9.40
N LEU A 59 -10.31 8.49 9.00
CA LEU A 59 -11.70 8.43 8.53
C LEU A 59 -12.57 7.44 9.32
N GLN A 60 -12.20 7.09 10.58
CA GLN A 60 -12.99 6.13 11.37
C GLN A 60 -14.36 6.66 11.82
N HIS A 61 -14.60 7.96 11.69
CA HIS A 61 -15.90 8.58 11.95
C HIS A 61 -16.89 8.44 10.78
N LEU A 62 -16.44 7.96 9.62
CA LEU A 62 -17.29 7.67 8.46
C LEU A 62 -17.78 6.22 8.50
N ASP A 63 -19.07 6.01 8.25
CA ASP A 63 -19.59 4.67 7.94
C ASP A 63 -19.03 4.15 6.60
N ASP A 64 -19.30 2.89 6.27
CA ASP A 64 -18.77 2.27 5.05
C ASP A 64 -19.32 2.94 3.77
N ALA A 65 -20.54 3.46 3.80
CA ALA A 65 -21.12 4.15 2.64
C ALA A 65 -20.44 5.48 2.37
N ALA A 66 -20.24 6.31 3.40
CA ALA A 66 -19.52 7.58 3.28
C ALA A 66 -18.04 7.36 2.95
N TYR A 67 -17.40 6.31 3.50
CA TYR A 67 -16.03 5.97 3.16
C TYR A 67 -15.90 5.50 1.70
N ALA A 68 -16.83 4.69 1.21
CA ALA A 68 -16.88 4.29 -0.20
C ALA A 68 -17.02 5.50 -1.13
N GLN A 69 -17.92 6.43 -0.80
CA GLN A 69 -18.11 7.65 -1.56
C GLN A 69 -16.86 8.53 -1.54
N PHE A 70 -16.19 8.67 -0.38
CA PHE A 70 -14.91 9.38 -0.28
C PHE A 70 -13.85 8.82 -1.24
N VAL A 71 -13.73 7.49 -1.33
CA VAL A 71 -12.77 6.82 -2.24
C VAL A 71 -13.07 7.20 -3.71
N VAL A 72 -14.34 7.19 -4.12
CA VAL A 72 -14.78 7.60 -5.46
C VAL A 72 -14.48 9.08 -5.70
N ASP A 73 -14.88 9.96 -4.78
CA ASP A 73 -14.73 11.41 -4.90
C ASP A 73 -13.26 11.83 -5.02
N ARG A 74 -12.35 11.13 -4.32
CA ARG A 74 -10.91 11.35 -4.42
C ARG A 74 -10.38 11.13 -5.83
N ILE A 75 -10.88 10.12 -6.54
CA ILE A 75 -10.48 9.82 -7.92
C ILE A 75 -11.16 10.81 -8.88
N ALA A 76 -12.48 10.95 -8.78
CA ALA A 76 -13.26 11.84 -9.63
C ALA A 76 -12.74 13.29 -9.59
N GLY A 77 -12.46 13.80 -8.38
CA GLY A 77 -11.95 15.15 -8.22
C GLY A 77 -10.57 15.38 -8.83
N THR A 78 -9.68 14.37 -8.82
CA THR A 78 -8.36 14.49 -9.45
C THR A 78 -8.42 14.39 -10.97
N LEU A 79 -9.33 13.59 -11.52
CA LEU A 79 -9.60 13.53 -12.95
C LEU A 79 -10.17 14.86 -13.46
N ALA A 80 -11.21 15.36 -12.78
CA ALA A 80 -11.83 16.64 -13.15
C ALA A 80 -10.83 17.81 -13.14
N ALA A 81 -9.87 17.82 -12.20
CA ALA A 81 -8.80 18.82 -12.15
C ALA A 81 -7.87 18.79 -13.37
N GLN A 82 -7.81 17.66 -14.10
CA GLN A 82 -7.08 17.49 -15.37
C GLN A 82 -8.01 17.56 -16.60
N GLY A 83 -9.30 17.91 -16.41
CA GLY A 83 -10.28 17.94 -17.50
C GLY A 83 -10.63 16.55 -18.05
N LEU A 84 -10.46 15.50 -17.23
CA LEU A 84 -10.77 14.12 -17.60
C LEU A 84 -12.06 13.65 -16.93
N GLU A 85 -12.79 12.80 -17.66
CA GLU A 85 -13.93 12.04 -17.16
C GLU A 85 -13.75 10.57 -17.53
N ALA A 86 -14.16 9.68 -16.63
CA ALA A 86 -14.08 8.24 -16.86
C ALA A 86 -15.16 7.49 -16.07
N PRO A 87 -15.61 6.32 -16.51
CA PRO A 87 -16.47 5.45 -15.73
C PRO A 87 -15.75 4.96 -14.47
N ILE A 88 -16.24 5.33 -13.29
CA ILE A 88 -15.70 4.87 -12.00
C ILE A 88 -16.64 3.82 -11.43
N ARG A 89 -16.13 2.63 -11.17
CA ARG A 89 -16.87 1.51 -10.60
C ARG A 89 -17.08 1.68 -9.09
N ALA A 90 -17.98 0.87 -8.52
CA ALA A 90 -18.13 0.79 -7.07
C ALA A 90 -16.80 0.36 -6.43
N PRO A 91 -16.36 1.00 -5.34
CA PRO A 91 -15.08 0.71 -4.71
C PRO A 91 -15.10 -0.65 -4.00
N LEU A 92 -14.01 -1.40 -4.08
CA LEU A 92 -13.78 -2.62 -3.33
C LEU A 92 -13.01 -2.25 -2.05
N LEU A 93 -13.67 -2.34 -0.90
CA LEU A 93 -13.08 -1.97 0.39
C LEU A 93 -12.56 -3.21 1.11
N SER A 94 -11.31 -3.17 1.55
CA SER A 94 -10.79 -4.21 2.44
C SER A 94 -11.49 -4.18 3.80
N PRO A 95 -11.73 -5.33 4.43
CA PRO A 95 -12.37 -5.38 5.75
C PRO A 95 -11.46 -4.80 6.84
N PRO A 96 -11.98 -4.50 8.03
CA PRO A 96 -11.16 -4.26 9.21
C PRO A 96 -10.24 -5.45 9.50
N ARG A 97 -9.10 -5.19 10.16
CA ARG A 97 -8.14 -6.22 10.59
C ARG A 97 -7.59 -7.10 9.45
N SER A 98 -7.40 -6.50 8.28
CA SER A 98 -6.88 -7.19 7.08
C SER A 98 -5.49 -6.71 6.65
N ARG A 99 -4.95 -5.65 7.27
CA ARG A 99 -3.66 -5.09 6.89
C ARG A 99 -2.52 -6.00 7.32
N ARG A 100 -1.89 -6.65 6.36
CA ARG A 100 -0.86 -7.68 6.53
C ARG A 100 0.58 -7.15 6.53
N ARG A 101 0.76 -5.82 6.45
CA ARG A 101 2.08 -5.21 6.58
C ARG A 101 1.99 -3.81 7.20
N ALA A 102 2.96 -3.48 8.07
CA ALA A 102 3.04 -2.18 8.72
C ALA A 102 4.48 -1.79 9.00
N ALA A 103 4.72 -0.46 9.05
CA ALA A 103 5.91 0.11 9.63
C ALA A 103 5.50 0.85 10.92
N LEU A 104 5.92 0.34 12.07
CA LEU A 104 5.69 0.92 13.38
C LEU A 104 6.96 1.59 13.89
N GLN A 105 6.80 2.49 14.85
CA GLN A 105 7.91 3.08 15.60
C GLN A 105 7.95 2.50 17.01
N ALA A 106 9.15 2.37 17.57
CA ALA A 106 9.36 2.01 18.97
C ALA A 106 10.29 3.01 19.63
N GLU A 107 9.98 3.41 20.88
CA GLU A 107 10.85 4.25 21.68
C GLU A 107 10.79 3.88 23.17
N MET A 108 11.90 4.10 23.90
CA MET A 108 11.93 4.03 25.36
C MET A 108 11.48 5.36 25.95
N ARG A 109 10.32 5.38 26.60
CA ARG A 109 9.78 6.58 27.24
C ARG A 109 9.24 6.24 28.63
N GLU A 110 9.64 7.01 29.65
CA GLU A 110 9.16 6.82 31.03
C GLU A 110 9.39 5.39 31.57
N GLY A 111 10.53 4.78 31.20
CA GLY A 111 10.91 3.45 31.68
C GLY A 111 10.20 2.27 30.99
N ARG A 112 9.42 2.52 29.93
CA ARG A 112 8.73 1.49 29.15
C ARG A 112 8.88 1.69 27.65
N VAL A 113 8.81 0.60 26.91
CA VAL A 113 8.81 0.62 25.43
C VAL A 113 7.41 0.92 24.93
N LYS A 114 7.26 2.03 24.19
CA LYS A 114 6.06 2.35 23.42
C LYS A 114 6.23 1.87 21.99
N ILE A 115 5.23 1.21 21.42
CA ILE A 115 5.22 0.76 20.03
C ILE A 115 3.92 1.18 19.36
N GLY A 116 4.02 1.83 18.19
CA GLY A 116 2.87 2.18 17.39
C GLY A 116 3.15 3.09 16.22
N PHE A 117 2.09 3.69 15.69
CA PHE A 117 2.18 4.71 14.66
C PHE A 117 2.50 6.08 15.28
N SER A 118 3.05 6.98 14.49
CA SER A 118 3.15 8.39 14.88
C SER A 118 1.77 9.01 15.05
N GLU A 119 1.65 9.97 15.95
CA GLU A 119 0.45 10.81 16.04
C GLU A 119 0.22 11.58 14.75
N SER A 120 -1.02 11.96 14.49
CA SER A 120 -1.38 12.85 13.40
C SER A 120 -0.68 14.21 13.60
N ALA A 121 0.04 14.67 12.57
CA ALA A 121 0.80 15.93 12.57
C ALA A 121 1.87 16.06 13.68
N SER A 122 2.32 14.96 14.28
CA SER A 122 3.32 14.92 15.34
C SER A 122 4.31 13.76 15.11
N HIS A 123 5.46 13.84 15.75
CA HIS A 123 6.42 12.74 15.80
C HIS A 123 6.26 11.85 17.06
N ALA A 124 5.34 12.18 17.97
CA ALA A 124 5.06 11.33 19.11
C ALA A 124 4.49 9.97 18.69
N ILE A 125 4.77 8.94 19.48
CA ILE A 125 4.28 7.58 19.19
C ILE A 125 3.01 7.33 20.00
N VAL A 126 1.94 6.95 19.32
CA VAL A 126 0.75 6.40 19.97
C VAL A 126 1.06 4.97 20.38
N ASP A 127 1.12 4.71 21.70
CA ASP A 127 1.35 3.36 22.21
C ASP A 127 0.12 2.48 21.98
N LEU A 128 0.22 1.55 21.03
CA LEU A 128 -0.92 0.75 20.59
C LEU A 128 -1.38 -0.24 21.68
N ALA A 129 -2.58 -0.04 22.19
CA ALA A 129 -3.29 -0.98 23.06
C ALA A 129 -4.30 -1.82 22.27
N GLU A 130 -4.69 -1.35 21.08
CA GLU A 130 -5.53 -2.04 20.11
C GLU A 130 -5.23 -1.52 18.69
N CYS A 131 -5.62 -2.25 17.66
CA CYS A 131 -5.58 -1.79 16.28
C CYS A 131 -6.68 -2.50 15.47
N HIS A 132 -7.53 -1.71 14.81
CA HIS A 132 -8.63 -2.21 13.99
C HIS A 132 -8.29 -2.32 12.50
N VAL A 133 -7.04 -2.05 12.11
CA VAL A 133 -6.58 -2.21 10.71
C VAL A 133 -5.58 -3.34 10.54
N LEU A 134 -4.66 -3.56 11.50
CA LEU A 134 -3.70 -4.67 11.44
C LEU A 134 -4.42 -6.01 11.57
N THR A 135 -3.87 -7.04 10.91
CA THR A 135 -4.29 -8.43 11.18
C THR A 135 -4.08 -8.77 12.65
N PRO A 136 -4.86 -9.70 13.20
CA PRO A 136 -4.70 -10.15 14.59
C PRO A 136 -3.28 -10.66 14.87
N GLU A 137 -2.67 -11.35 13.91
CA GLU A 137 -1.31 -11.92 13.98
C GLU A 137 -0.26 -10.83 14.13
N LEU A 138 -0.30 -9.80 13.29
CA LEU A 138 0.63 -8.66 13.39
C LEU A 138 0.42 -7.85 14.67
N PHE A 139 -0.80 -7.74 15.15
CA PHE A 139 -1.06 -7.02 16.38
C PHE A 139 -0.60 -7.81 17.62
N ALA A 140 -0.76 -9.13 17.61
CA ALA A 140 -0.46 -10.01 18.75
C ALA A 140 1.01 -9.94 19.19
N ILE A 141 1.96 -9.75 18.25
CA ILE A 141 3.39 -9.71 18.59
C ILE A 141 3.83 -8.38 19.24
N ILE A 142 3.01 -7.33 19.22
CA ILE A 142 3.39 -6.00 19.75
C ILE A 142 3.71 -6.07 21.25
N ALA A 143 2.91 -6.78 22.04
CA ALA A 143 3.11 -6.90 23.48
C ALA A 143 4.40 -7.68 23.84
N PRO A 144 4.69 -8.88 23.30
CA PRO A 144 5.96 -9.55 23.52
C PRO A 144 7.15 -8.78 22.93
N LEU A 145 6.98 -8.08 21.81
CA LEU A 145 8.03 -7.27 21.19
C LEU A 145 8.50 -6.12 22.08
N ARG A 146 7.59 -5.50 22.84
CA ARG A 146 7.97 -4.49 23.86
C ARG A 146 8.97 -5.05 24.88
N LYS A 147 8.76 -6.30 25.32
CA LYS A 147 9.65 -6.95 26.30
C LYS A 147 11.00 -7.25 25.70
N MET A 148 11.03 -7.78 24.47
CA MET A 148 12.28 -8.10 23.77
C MET A 148 13.11 -6.86 23.48
N LEU A 149 12.49 -5.74 23.07
CA LEU A 149 13.19 -4.50 22.73
C LEU A 149 13.68 -3.69 23.94
N ALA A 150 13.13 -3.93 25.13
CA ALA A 150 13.43 -3.11 26.31
C ALA A 150 14.94 -2.98 26.62
N PRO A 151 15.78 -4.03 26.58
CA PRO A 151 17.22 -3.89 26.82
C PRO A 151 17.99 -3.20 25.69
N TRP A 152 17.45 -3.13 24.45
CA TRP A 152 18.15 -2.62 23.27
C TRP A 152 17.79 -1.17 22.94
N LEU A 153 16.62 -0.69 23.38
CA LEU A 153 16.18 0.67 23.14
C LEU A 153 16.79 1.64 24.14
N LYS A 154 17.81 2.36 23.74
CA LYS A 154 18.42 3.45 24.54
C LYS A 154 17.47 4.65 24.60
N LYS A 155 17.46 5.36 25.76
CA LYS A 155 16.68 6.59 25.93
C LYS A 155 17.02 7.61 24.83
N GLY A 156 15.97 8.16 24.19
CA GLY A 156 16.11 9.14 23.10
C GLY A 156 16.41 8.53 21.72
N ARG A 157 16.57 7.21 21.62
CA ARG A 157 16.67 6.49 20.34
C ARG A 157 15.33 5.90 19.95
N ARG A 158 15.09 5.79 18.64
CA ARG A 158 13.92 5.13 18.07
C ARG A 158 14.36 3.95 17.24
N ALA A 159 13.54 2.91 17.26
CA ALA A 159 13.61 1.82 16.32
C ALA A 159 12.44 1.91 15.35
N ARG A 160 12.64 1.44 14.14
CA ARG A 160 11.59 1.24 13.15
C ARG A 160 11.36 -0.25 12.98
N LEU A 161 10.11 -0.66 13.00
CA LEU A 161 9.69 -2.05 12.98
C LEU A 161 8.89 -2.28 11.71
N HIS A 162 9.44 -3.04 10.78
CA HIS A 162 8.72 -3.48 9.58
C HIS A 162 8.16 -4.88 9.85
N LEU A 163 6.84 -4.98 9.85
CA LEU A 163 6.13 -6.23 10.05
C LEU A 163 5.40 -6.59 8.77
N THR A 164 5.58 -7.81 8.30
CA THR A 164 4.91 -8.31 7.10
C THR A 164 4.52 -9.78 7.30
N GLU A 165 3.33 -10.17 6.90
CA GLU A 165 2.94 -11.58 6.83
C GLU A 165 3.56 -12.23 5.61
N SER A 166 4.25 -13.33 5.82
CA SER A 166 4.71 -14.28 4.80
C SER A 166 3.86 -15.55 4.81
N ASP A 167 4.16 -16.49 3.94
CA ASP A 167 3.48 -17.79 3.92
C ASP A 167 3.84 -18.64 5.16
N GLN A 168 5.02 -18.44 5.76
CA GLN A 168 5.51 -19.20 6.92
C GLN A 168 5.24 -18.50 8.26
N GLY A 169 4.80 -17.26 8.27
CA GLY A 169 4.56 -16.48 9.49
C GLY A 169 4.99 -15.02 9.33
N ILE A 170 5.39 -14.39 10.42
CA ILE A 170 5.73 -12.96 10.42
C ILE A 170 7.20 -12.75 10.03
N ASP A 171 7.43 -11.90 9.04
CA ASP A 171 8.73 -11.29 8.73
C ASP A 171 8.85 -9.97 9.51
N LEU A 172 9.85 -9.88 10.39
CA LEU A 172 10.13 -8.72 11.22
C LEU A 172 11.51 -8.19 10.93
N LEU A 173 11.59 -6.96 10.41
CA LEU A 173 12.84 -6.19 10.34
C LEU A 173 12.81 -5.07 11.39
N ILE A 174 13.88 -4.99 12.19
CA ILE A 174 14.08 -3.97 13.23
C ILE A 174 15.25 -3.09 12.83
N GLU A 175 14.99 -1.82 12.57
CA GLU A 175 16.03 -0.83 12.28
C GLU A 175 16.34 0.02 13.52
N GLY A 176 17.60 0.40 13.67
CA GLY A 176 18.02 1.39 14.69
C GLY A 176 18.28 0.81 16.10
N VAL A 177 18.44 -0.49 16.22
CA VAL A 177 18.88 -1.16 17.46
C VAL A 177 20.20 -1.91 17.23
N GLU A 178 20.93 -2.08 18.32
CA GLU A 178 22.11 -2.95 18.38
C GLU A 178 21.76 -4.13 19.31
N ALA A 179 21.75 -5.36 18.80
CA ALA A 179 21.46 -6.56 19.55
C ALA A 179 22.54 -7.60 19.29
N GLU A 180 23.60 -7.54 20.10
CA GLU A 180 24.79 -8.36 19.91
C GLU A 180 25.02 -9.29 21.10
N GLY A 181 25.81 -10.35 20.86
CA GLY A 181 26.21 -11.34 21.84
C GLY A 181 25.17 -12.43 22.10
N LEU A 182 25.55 -13.38 22.95
CA LEU A 182 24.76 -14.60 23.20
C LEU A 182 23.37 -14.30 23.77
N ALA A 183 23.28 -13.40 24.74
CA ALA A 183 22.00 -13.04 25.37
C ALA A 183 20.99 -12.45 24.39
N ALA A 184 21.45 -11.65 23.41
CA ALA A 184 20.59 -11.13 22.35
C ALA A 184 20.13 -12.24 21.40
N ALA A 185 21.02 -13.15 21.00
CA ALA A 185 20.70 -14.29 20.15
C ALA A 185 19.66 -15.23 20.81
N GLU A 186 19.82 -15.53 22.09
CA GLU A 186 18.86 -16.32 22.87
C GLU A 186 17.50 -15.62 22.98
N ALA A 187 17.48 -14.32 23.27
CA ALA A 187 16.25 -13.55 23.36
C ALA A 187 15.49 -13.47 22.01
N ILE A 188 16.20 -13.29 20.90
CA ILE A 188 15.65 -13.32 19.55
C ILE A 188 15.04 -14.68 19.24
N THR A 189 15.80 -15.77 19.49
CA THR A 189 15.34 -17.14 19.23
C THR A 189 14.09 -17.47 20.04
N ALA A 190 14.12 -17.20 21.35
CA ALA A 190 12.97 -17.45 22.22
C ALA A 190 11.74 -16.62 21.82
N PHE A 191 11.94 -15.34 21.47
CA PHE A 191 10.86 -14.49 20.98
C PHE A 191 10.27 -14.99 19.68
N ALA A 192 11.10 -15.34 18.69
CA ALA A 192 10.66 -15.77 17.38
C ALA A 192 9.88 -17.08 17.45
N GLN A 193 10.38 -18.07 18.20
CA GLN A 193 9.71 -19.36 18.40
C GLN A 193 8.35 -19.21 19.11
N ALA A 194 8.27 -18.35 20.11
CA ALA A 194 7.04 -18.18 20.91
C ALA A 194 5.94 -17.39 20.18
N ASN A 195 6.27 -16.62 19.12
CA ASN A 195 5.35 -15.65 18.52
C ASN A 195 5.12 -15.82 17.01
N GLY A 196 5.46 -16.99 16.44
CA GLY A 196 5.21 -17.28 15.02
C GLY A 196 6.00 -16.36 14.07
N VAL A 197 7.20 -15.92 14.50
CA VAL A 197 8.08 -15.12 13.65
C VAL A 197 8.87 -16.06 12.75
N ALA A 198 8.61 -15.97 11.44
CA ALA A 198 9.29 -16.81 10.44
C ALA A 198 10.68 -16.26 10.12
N ARG A 199 10.86 -14.94 10.10
CA ARG A 199 12.16 -14.29 9.97
C ARG A 199 12.27 -13.08 10.89
N LEU A 200 13.42 -12.90 11.56
CA LEU A 200 13.78 -11.68 12.26
C LEU A 200 15.13 -11.18 11.76
N SER A 201 15.14 -9.97 11.24
CA SER A 201 16.33 -9.27 10.78
C SER A 201 16.54 -7.98 11.58
N ILE A 202 17.80 -7.59 11.75
CA ILE A 202 18.19 -6.34 12.39
C ILE A 202 19.04 -5.53 11.42
N ASP A 203 18.73 -4.25 11.29
CA ASP A 203 19.56 -3.28 10.57
C ASP A 203 20.12 -2.25 11.55
N SER A 204 21.41 -2.33 11.80
CA SER A 204 22.15 -1.35 12.59
C SER A 204 22.68 -0.16 11.79
N GLY A 205 22.34 -0.08 10.49
CA GLY A 205 22.78 0.98 9.56
C GLY A 205 23.70 0.48 8.43
N LEU A 206 23.98 -0.83 8.38
CA LEU A 206 24.80 -1.48 7.34
C LEU A 206 24.00 -2.36 6.40
N GLY A 207 22.68 -2.34 6.54
CA GLY A 207 21.74 -3.22 5.86
C GLY A 207 21.20 -4.32 6.78
N PRO A 208 20.08 -4.96 6.39
CA PRO A 208 19.43 -5.99 7.21
C PRO A 208 20.30 -7.25 7.32
N GLU A 209 20.54 -7.67 8.54
CA GLU A 209 21.19 -8.93 8.90
C GLU A 209 20.16 -9.88 9.50
N THR A 210 19.96 -11.05 8.88
CA THR A 210 19.04 -12.06 9.39
C THR A 210 19.62 -12.73 10.64
N ARG A 211 18.88 -12.67 11.73
CA ARG A 211 19.23 -13.25 13.04
C ARG A 211 18.44 -14.53 13.35
N TRP A 212 17.30 -14.70 12.70
CA TRP A 212 16.44 -15.87 12.80
C TRP A 212 15.73 -16.12 11.49
N GLU A 213 15.85 -17.29 10.92
CA GLU A 213 15.13 -17.77 9.74
C GLU A 213 15.35 -19.30 9.64
N PRO A 214 14.54 -20.12 10.32
CA PRO A 214 14.74 -21.58 10.33
C PRO A 214 14.50 -22.23 8.97
N GLU A 215 13.66 -21.60 8.14
CA GLU A 215 13.41 -21.95 6.74
C GLU A 215 13.22 -20.69 5.88
N PRO A 216 13.61 -20.72 4.59
CA PRO A 216 13.42 -19.56 3.72
C PRO A 216 11.96 -19.15 3.62
N ILE A 217 11.69 -17.86 3.82
CA ILE A 217 10.32 -17.33 3.73
C ILE A 217 9.93 -16.99 2.30
N THR A 218 8.65 -17.20 2.00
CA THR A 218 8.03 -16.91 0.71
C THR A 218 6.75 -16.11 0.87
N ILE A 219 6.32 -15.53 -0.24
CA ILE A 219 4.96 -15.03 -0.43
C ILE A 219 4.41 -15.64 -1.72
N THR A 220 3.21 -16.21 -1.66
CA THR A 220 2.56 -16.80 -2.82
C THR A 220 1.87 -15.74 -3.65
N LEU A 221 2.37 -15.50 -4.88
CA LEU A 221 1.83 -14.56 -5.86
C LEU A 221 1.44 -15.31 -7.15
N GLY A 222 0.20 -15.13 -7.60
CA GLY A 222 -0.30 -15.85 -8.78
C GLY A 222 -0.19 -17.38 -8.68
N GLY A 223 -0.25 -17.93 -7.46
CA GLY A 223 -0.07 -19.36 -7.17
C GLY A 223 1.40 -19.83 -7.15
N VAL A 224 2.37 -18.91 -7.22
CA VAL A 224 3.80 -19.20 -7.24
C VAL A 224 4.45 -18.71 -5.95
N PRO A 225 5.12 -19.56 -5.14
CA PRO A 225 5.90 -19.13 -3.98
C PRO A 225 7.14 -18.33 -4.43
N VAL A 226 7.23 -17.08 -4.00
CA VAL A 226 8.32 -16.15 -4.32
C VAL A 226 9.16 -15.91 -3.07
N PRO A 227 10.48 -16.10 -3.09
CA PRO A 227 11.35 -15.75 -1.97
C PRO A 227 11.19 -14.26 -1.62
N MET A 228 11.05 -13.96 -0.35
CA MET A 228 10.76 -12.61 0.11
C MET A 228 12.01 -11.95 0.69
N PRO A 229 12.63 -10.95 0.01
CA PRO A 229 13.70 -10.14 0.61
C PRO A 229 13.21 -9.38 1.84
N PRO A 230 14.09 -9.05 2.81
CA PRO A 230 13.70 -8.24 3.96
C PRO A 230 13.04 -6.93 3.55
N ALA A 231 11.95 -6.56 4.23
CA ALA A 231 11.16 -5.35 3.96
C ALA A 231 10.63 -5.23 2.52
N ALA A 232 10.47 -6.35 1.79
CA ALA A 232 9.91 -6.35 0.45
C ALA A 232 8.52 -5.69 0.41
N PHE A 233 8.23 -5.00 -0.69
CA PHE A 233 6.92 -4.40 -0.89
C PHE A 233 5.87 -5.48 -1.21
N LEU A 234 4.73 -5.39 -0.53
CA LEU A 234 3.51 -6.15 -0.83
C LEU A 234 2.31 -5.20 -0.81
N GLN A 235 1.22 -5.55 -1.50
CA GLN A 235 -0.07 -4.87 -1.35
C GLN A 235 -0.55 -4.97 0.10
N ALA A 236 -1.20 -3.92 0.60
CA ALA A 236 -1.46 -3.76 2.03
C ALA A 236 -2.37 -4.84 2.63
N THR A 237 -3.28 -5.39 1.83
CA THR A 237 -4.22 -6.44 2.23
C THR A 237 -4.29 -7.53 1.15
N ARG A 238 -4.70 -8.75 1.51
CA ARG A 238 -4.90 -9.85 0.56
C ARG A 238 -6.09 -9.57 -0.36
N GLU A 239 -7.14 -8.99 0.18
CA GLU A 239 -8.35 -8.61 -0.58
C GLU A 239 -8.05 -7.50 -1.59
N GLY A 240 -7.26 -6.49 -1.19
CA GLY A 240 -6.83 -5.43 -2.09
C GLY A 240 -5.94 -5.96 -3.22
N GLU A 241 -5.00 -6.86 -2.91
CA GLU A 241 -4.18 -7.53 -3.92
C GLU A 241 -5.05 -8.33 -4.90
N ALA A 242 -5.98 -9.15 -4.39
CA ALA A 242 -6.87 -9.94 -5.23
C ALA A 242 -7.75 -9.06 -6.14
N ALA A 243 -8.27 -7.93 -5.62
CA ALA A 243 -9.05 -6.96 -6.38
C ALA A 243 -8.23 -6.31 -7.51
N LEU A 244 -6.99 -5.88 -7.21
CA LEU A 244 -6.09 -5.31 -8.21
C LEU A 244 -5.69 -6.33 -9.27
N VAL A 245 -5.35 -7.57 -8.87
CA VAL A 245 -5.03 -8.66 -9.79
C VAL A 245 -6.23 -8.97 -10.71
N ALA A 246 -7.44 -9.02 -10.17
CA ALA A 246 -8.65 -9.26 -10.96
C ALA A 246 -8.88 -8.14 -11.98
N ALA A 247 -8.75 -6.88 -11.57
CA ALA A 247 -8.88 -5.73 -12.48
C ALA A 247 -7.79 -5.72 -13.56
N VAL A 248 -6.54 -6.04 -13.20
CA VAL A 248 -5.44 -6.14 -14.17
C VAL A 248 -5.69 -7.26 -15.18
N ARG A 249 -6.13 -8.44 -14.72
CA ARG A 249 -6.45 -9.57 -15.61
C ARG A 249 -7.59 -9.25 -16.57
N GLU A 250 -8.63 -8.56 -16.08
CA GLU A 250 -9.72 -8.07 -16.94
C GLU A 250 -9.19 -7.10 -18.01
N GLY A 251 -8.38 -6.12 -17.57
CA GLY A 251 -7.91 -5.08 -18.48
C GLY A 251 -6.91 -5.53 -19.53
N VAL A 252 -6.14 -6.60 -19.28
CA VAL A 252 -5.25 -7.18 -20.29
C VAL A 252 -5.98 -8.16 -21.22
N GLY A 253 -7.14 -8.67 -20.82
CA GLY A 253 -7.96 -9.58 -21.64
C GLY A 253 -7.20 -10.77 -22.18
N ASP A 254 -7.30 -11.00 -23.48
CA ASP A 254 -6.68 -12.14 -24.20
C ASP A 254 -5.25 -11.86 -24.70
N ALA A 255 -4.60 -10.81 -24.20
CA ALA A 255 -3.23 -10.44 -24.57
C ALA A 255 -2.27 -11.62 -24.34
N ARG A 256 -1.38 -11.87 -25.31
CA ARG A 256 -0.42 -12.99 -25.27
C ARG A 256 0.99 -12.56 -24.90
N THR A 257 1.34 -11.32 -25.23
CA THR A 257 2.62 -10.68 -24.94
C THR A 257 2.38 -9.48 -24.06
N LEU A 258 2.89 -9.53 -22.83
CA LEU A 258 2.58 -8.61 -21.76
C LEU A 258 3.85 -7.99 -21.18
N ALA A 259 3.78 -6.74 -20.75
CA ALA A 259 4.79 -6.17 -19.87
C ALA A 259 4.17 -5.79 -18.53
N ASP A 260 4.86 -6.13 -17.44
CA ASP A 260 4.61 -5.66 -16.08
C ASP A 260 5.75 -4.73 -15.67
N LEU A 261 5.47 -3.45 -15.57
CA LEU A 261 6.45 -2.40 -15.31
C LEU A 261 6.30 -1.89 -13.87
N PHE A 262 7.43 -1.82 -13.17
CA PHE A 262 7.52 -1.68 -11.72
C PHE A 262 7.01 -2.94 -11.00
N ALA A 263 7.46 -4.10 -11.49
CA ALA A 263 6.86 -5.40 -11.18
C ALA A 263 7.04 -5.86 -9.72
N GLY A 264 7.98 -5.30 -8.96
CA GLY A 264 8.28 -5.73 -7.61
C GLY A 264 8.61 -7.22 -7.52
N LEU A 265 7.95 -7.94 -6.62
CA LEU A 265 8.05 -9.39 -6.49
C LEU A 265 7.22 -10.16 -7.55
N GLY A 266 6.47 -9.44 -8.41
CA GLY A 266 5.70 -10.07 -9.49
C GLY A 266 4.23 -10.31 -9.17
N THR A 267 3.60 -9.48 -8.35
CA THR A 267 2.16 -9.58 -8.03
C THR A 267 1.32 -9.72 -9.31
N PHE A 268 1.57 -8.89 -10.30
CA PHE A 268 0.88 -8.98 -11.59
C PHE A 268 1.59 -9.94 -12.54
N ALA A 269 2.90 -9.84 -12.71
CA ALA A 269 3.67 -10.68 -13.65
C ALA A 269 3.41 -12.18 -13.49
N LEU A 270 3.29 -12.68 -12.26
CA LEU A 270 3.01 -14.09 -11.97
C LEU A 270 1.52 -14.44 -12.06
N SER A 271 0.65 -13.45 -12.00
CA SER A 271 -0.81 -13.61 -12.11
C SER A 271 -1.33 -13.52 -13.54
N LEU A 272 -0.50 -13.03 -14.48
CA LEU A 272 -0.87 -12.83 -15.87
C LEU A 272 -0.66 -14.09 -16.73
N PRO A 273 -1.49 -14.31 -17.77
CA PRO A 273 -1.26 -15.37 -18.76
C PRO A 273 -0.16 -14.99 -19.76
N GLY A 274 0.25 -15.96 -20.58
CA GLY A 274 1.09 -15.69 -21.74
C GLY A 274 2.57 -15.45 -21.44
N LYS A 275 3.23 -14.65 -22.30
CA LYS A 275 4.64 -14.28 -22.20
C LYS A 275 4.74 -12.91 -21.52
N VAL A 276 5.43 -12.85 -20.38
CA VAL A 276 5.52 -11.63 -19.60
C VAL A 276 6.95 -11.12 -19.57
N TYR A 277 7.13 -9.85 -19.92
CA TYR A 277 8.31 -9.06 -19.57
C TYR A 277 8.04 -8.38 -18.24
N ALA A 278 8.96 -8.45 -17.28
CA ALA A 278 8.86 -7.78 -15.99
C ALA A 278 10.06 -6.85 -15.79
N GLY A 279 9.82 -5.55 -15.66
CA GLY A 279 10.83 -4.52 -15.41
C GLY A 279 10.78 -4.01 -13.98
N GLU A 280 11.91 -4.09 -13.24
CA GLU A 280 11.97 -3.67 -11.84
C GLU A 280 13.37 -3.15 -11.48
N ALA A 281 13.44 -2.08 -10.72
CA ALA A 281 14.69 -1.47 -10.26
C ALA A 281 15.27 -2.10 -8.99
N ALA A 282 14.41 -2.66 -8.11
CA ALA A 282 14.85 -3.33 -6.90
C ALA A 282 15.48 -4.69 -7.23
N ARG A 283 16.82 -4.75 -7.12
CA ARG A 283 17.59 -5.92 -7.55
C ARG A 283 17.13 -7.21 -6.88
N ASP A 284 16.91 -7.19 -5.58
CA ASP A 284 16.56 -8.41 -4.83
C ASP A 284 15.13 -8.87 -5.17
N ALA A 285 14.21 -7.95 -5.42
CA ALA A 285 12.86 -8.26 -5.85
C ALA A 285 12.85 -8.93 -7.22
N ILE A 286 13.55 -8.35 -8.21
CA ILE A 286 13.58 -8.92 -9.58
C ILE A 286 14.32 -10.26 -9.64
N LEU A 287 15.34 -10.48 -8.81
CA LEU A 287 16.02 -11.78 -8.71
C LEU A 287 15.11 -12.84 -8.08
N SER A 288 14.34 -12.48 -7.05
CA SER A 288 13.33 -13.35 -6.43
C SER A 288 12.24 -13.75 -7.41
N LEU A 289 11.70 -12.76 -8.16
CA LEU A 289 10.74 -12.99 -9.23
C LEU A 289 11.29 -13.95 -10.31
N LYS A 290 12.50 -13.67 -10.80
CA LYS A 290 13.17 -14.49 -11.82
C LYS A 290 13.32 -15.95 -11.37
N ALA A 291 13.80 -16.15 -10.13
CA ALA A 291 13.98 -17.49 -9.57
C ALA A 291 12.63 -18.23 -9.38
N ALA A 292 11.60 -17.52 -8.90
CA ALA A 292 10.27 -18.09 -8.73
C ALA A 292 9.61 -18.47 -10.06
N ALA A 293 9.67 -17.58 -11.06
CA ALA A 293 9.15 -17.83 -12.39
C ALA A 293 9.80 -19.03 -13.06
N ALA A 294 11.13 -19.14 -12.96
CA ALA A 294 11.89 -20.28 -13.51
C ALA A 294 11.49 -21.61 -12.86
N ARG A 295 11.36 -21.64 -11.51
CA ARG A 295 10.91 -22.86 -10.79
C ARG A 295 9.48 -23.27 -11.16
N ALA A 296 8.62 -22.31 -11.40
CA ALA A 296 7.22 -22.55 -11.77
C ALA A 296 7.00 -22.77 -13.28
N GLY A 297 8.06 -22.79 -14.10
CA GLY A 297 7.96 -22.95 -15.55
C GLY A 297 7.19 -21.81 -16.26
N ARG A 298 7.17 -20.61 -15.66
CA ARG A 298 6.50 -19.44 -16.25
C ARG A 298 7.34 -18.86 -17.38
N THR A 299 6.71 -18.51 -18.50
CA THR A 299 7.35 -17.80 -19.61
C THR A 299 7.49 -16.32 -19.24
N LEU A 300 8.50 -16.01 -18.43
CA LEU A 300 8.73 -14.66 -17.90
C LEU A 300 10.19 -14.25 -18.12
N PHE A 301 10.37 -13.04 -18.65
CA PHE A 301 11.68 -12.38 -18.77
C PHE A 301 11.76 -11.26 -17.74
N ALA A 302 12.61 -11.45 -16.74
CA ALA A 302 12.84 -10.48 -15.65
C ALA A 302 14.05 -9.60 -15.99
N ASP A 303 13.82 -8.28 -16.09
CA ASP A 303 14.84 -7.27 -16.41
C ASP A 303 15.07 -6.35 -15.20
N HIS A 304 16.32 -6.30 -14.71
CA HIS A 304 16.74 -5.33 -13.71
C HIS A 304 16.89 -3.96 -14.37
N ARG A 305 15.85 -3.14 -14.31
CA ARG A 305 15.75 -1.90 -15.05
C ARG A 305 15.12 -0.77 -14.24
N ASP A 306 15.84 0.31 -14.05
CA ASP A 306 15.30 1.54 -13.49
C ASP A 306 14.49 2.27 -14.56
N LEU A 307 13.17 2.16 -14.49
CA LEU A 307 12.23 2.71 -15.48
C LEU A 307 12.09 4.24 -15.41
N PHE A 308 12.57 4.88 -14.35
CA PHE A 308 12.68 6.34 -14.30
C PHE A 308 13.85 6.85 -15.14
N ARG A 309 14.96 6.12 -15.17
CA ARG A 309 16.17 6.49 -15.92
C ARG A 309 16.20 5.89 -17.32
N ARG A 310 15.66 4.69 -17.46
CA ARG A 310 15.67 3.91 -18.71
C ARG A 310 14.27 3.32 -18.96
N PRO A 311 13.25 4.15 -19.27
CA PRO A 311 11.94 3.64 -19.62
C PRO A 311 12.04 2.69 -20.84
N LEU A 312 11.07 1.80 -21.03
CA LEU A 312 10.91 1.11 -22.29
C LEU A 312 10.64 2.16 -23.38
N THR A 313 11.42 2.14 -24.44
CA THR A 313 11.18 3.00 -25.60
C THR A 313 9.87 2.66 -26.29
N SER A 314 9.30 3.57 -27.07
CA SER A 314 8.07 3.30 -27.82
C SER A 314 8.20 2.06 -28.71
N ALA A 315 9.35 1.84 -29.35
CA ALA A 315 9.59 0.65 -30.16
C ALA A 315 9.71 -0.65 -29.33
N GLU A 316 10.20 -0.57 -28.09
CA GLU A 316 10.15 -1.72 -27.15
C GLU A 316 8.70 -1.99 -26.69
N CYS A 317 7.93 -0.93 -26.40
CA CYS A 317 6.53 -1.03 -26.02
C CYS A 317 5.67 -1.67 -27.13
N ASP A 318 5.93 -1.35 -28.38
CA ASP A 318 5.20 -1.88 -29.56
C ASP A 318 5.26 -3.41 -29.72
N ARG A 319 6.07 -4.10 -28.91
CA ARG A 319 6.16 -5.58 -28.90
C ARG A 319 5.11 -6.25 -28.04
N PHE A 320 4.34 -5.48 -27.26
CA PHE A 320 3.38 -5.99 -26.30
C PHE A 320 1.95 -5.74 -26.74
N ASP A 321 1.09 -6.72 -26.50
CA ASP A 321 -0.35 -6.60 -26.72
C ASP A 321 -1.00 -5.76 -25.59
N ALA A 322 -0.45 -5.82 -24.37
CA ALA A 322 -0.85 -4.97 -23.25
C ALA A 322 0.30 -4.70 -22.30
N ILE A 323 0.25 -3.55 -21.62
CA ILE A 323 1.24 -3.14 -20.61
C ILE A 323 0.54 -2.80 -19.30
N VAL A 324 1.05 -3.38 -18.22
CA VAL A 324 0.65 -3.09 -16.84
C VAL A 324 1.67 -2.13 -16.24
N LEU A 325 1.19 -1.11 -15.53
CA LEU A 325 1.99 -0.15 -14.77
C LEU A 325 1.55 -0.17 -13.29
N ASP A 326 2.49 -0.33 -12.36
CA ASP A 326 2.26 -0.13 -10.90
C ASP A 326 3.39 0.73 -10.31
N PRO A 327 3.49 2.01 -10.72
CA PRO A 327 4.60 2.86 -10.31
C PRO A 327 4.47 3.32 -8.85
N PRO A 328 5.57 3.76 -8.23
CA PRO A 328 5.55 4.47 -6.96
C PRO A 328 4.67 5.73 -6.99
N ARG A 329 4.40 6.33 -5.84
CA ARG A 329 3.52 7.51 -5.65
C ARG A 329 3.82 8.70 -6.58
N ALA A 330 5.01 8.79 -7.14
CA ALA A 330 5.39 9.84 -8.09
C ALA A 330 4.71 9.70 -9.46
N GLY A 331 4.20 8.51 -9.79
CA GLY A 331 3.70 8.15 -11.12
C GLY A 331 4.82 7.64 -12.03
N ALA A 332 4.52 7.48 -13.32
CA ALA A 332 5.41 6.89 -14.32
C ALA A 332 5.69 7.83 -15.50
N ARG A 333 5.86 9.13 -15.25
CA ARG A 333 5.94 10.16 -16.29
C ARG A 333 6.81 9.79 -17.48
N GLU A 334 8.04 9.34 -17.24
CA GLU A 334 9.00 9.03 -18.32
C GLU A 334 8.55 7.83 -19.16
N GLN A 335 7.97 6.81 -18.50
CA GLN A 335 7.42 5.65 -19.18
C GLN A 335 6.13 6.00 -19.96
N VAL A 336 5.29 6.86 -19.39
CA VAL A 336 4.04 7.34 -19.99
C VAL A 336 4.31 8.12 -21.28
N LEU A 337 5.36 8.93 -21.35
CA LEU A 337 5.77 9.61 -22.60
C LEU A 337 6.13 8.60 -23.72
N GLN A 338 6.79 7.50 -23.37
CA GLN A 338 7.10 6.45 -24.34
C GLN A 338 5.84 5.68 -24.78
N LEU A 339 4.93 5.40 -23.85
CA LEU A 339 3.64 4.77 -24.16
C LEU A 339 2.77 5.67 -25.03
N ALA A 340 2.74 6.97 -24.78
CA ALA A 340 2.03 7.93 -25.60
C ALA A 340 2.51 7.93 -27.07
N ALA A 341 3.81 7.72 -27.27
CA ALA A 341 4.43 7.63 -28.60
C ALA A 341 4.41 6.22 -29.21
N SER A 342 4.01 5.19 -28.46
CA SER A 342 3.95 3.79 -28.91
C SER A 342 2.62 3.47 -29.59
N ARG A 343 2.45 2.24 -30.08
CA ARG A 343 1.20 1.70 -30.67
C ARG A 343 0.55 0.63 -29.80
N VAL A 344 0.95 0.51 -28.54
CA VAL A 344 0.36 -0.45 -27.59
C VAL A 344 -1.16 -0.24 -27.52
N PRO A 345 -1.97 -1.27 -27.78
CA PRO A 345 -3.43 -1.10 -27.83
C PRO A 345 -4.08 -0.99 -26.46
N ALA A 346 -3.49 -1.60 -25.41
CA ALA A 346 -4.09 -1.65 -24.08
C ALA A 346 -3.05 -1.37 -22.97
N ILE A 347 -3.46 -0.55 -22.01
CA ILE A 347 -2.68 -0.25 -20.81
C ILE A 347 -3.56 -0.48 -19.59
N VAL A 348 -3.03 -1.15 -18.56
CA VAL A 348 -3.65 -1.19 -17.24
C VAL A 348 -2.75 -0.43 -16.27
N TYR A 349 -3.26 0.64 -15.69
CA TYR A 349 -2.52 1.49 -14.78
C TYR A 349 -3.03 1.29 -13.35
N VAL A 350 -2.19 0.74 -12.48
CA VAL A 350 -2.42 0.66 -11.03
C VAL A 350 -1.76 1.85 -10.35
N SER A 351 -2.40 2.46 -9.38
CA SER A 351 -1.84 3.64 -8.70
C SER A 351 -2.35 3.81 -7.26
N CYS A 352 -1.41 4.07 -6.35
CA CYS A 352 -1.70 4.50 -4.97
C CYS A 352 -1.81 6.03 -4.79
N ASN A 353 -1.79 6.78 -5.89
CA ASN A 353 -1.92 8.24 -5.88
C ASN A 353 -2.77 8.74 -7.05
N PRO A 354 -4.07 9.02 -6.83
CA PRO A 354 -4.96 9.50 -7.87
C PRO A 354 -4.46 10.76 -8.62
N SER A 355 -3.69 11.63 -7.94
CA SER A 355 -3.19 12.85 -8.57
C SER A 355 -2.08 12.60 -9.59
N SER A 356 -1.14 11.68 -9.30
CA SER A 356 -0.13 11.29 -10.28
C SER A 356 -0.74 10.48 -11.42
N PHE A 357 -1.70 9.61 -11.13
CA PHE A 357 -2.46 8.89 -12.14
C PHE A 357 -3.18 9.83 -13.10
N ALA A 358 -3.93 10.82 -12.59
CA ALA A 358 -4.71 11.75 -13.43
C ALA A 358 -3.80 12.54 -14.40
N ARG A 359 -2.62 13.00 -13.93
CA ARG A 359 -1.63 13.68 -14.78
C ARG A 359 -1.07 12.75 -15.86
N ASP A 360 -0.72 11.52 -15.50
CA ASP A 360 -0.17 10.52 -16.43
C ASP A 360 -1.25 10.06 -17.43
N ALA A 361 -2.50 9.88 -16.98
CA ALA A 361 -3.65 9.57 -17.83
C ALA A 361 -3.97 10.71 -18.80
N GLU A 362 -3.86 11.98 -18.38
CA GLU A 362 -4.03 13.12 -19.30
C GLU A 362 -3.05 13.04 -20.49
N THR A 363 -1.79 12.70 -20.22
CA THR A 363 -0.77 12.53 -21.27
C THR A 363 -1.15 11.41 -22.24
N LEU A 364 -1.63 10.27 -21.73
CA LEU A 364 -2.08 9.15 -22.56
C LEU A 364 -3.34 9.50 -23.36
N CYS A 365 -4.31 10.18 -22.76
CA CYS A 365 -5.53 10.62 -23.44
C CYS A 365 -5.24 11.60 -24.58
N LYS A 366 -4.32 12.55 -24.40
CA LYS A 366 -3.85 13.44 -25.46
C LYS A 366 -3.18 12.70 -26.63
N ALA A 367 -2.65 11.51 -26.37
CA ALA A 367 -2.05 10.64 -27.39
C ALA A 367 -3.07 9.67 -28.03
N GLY A 368 -4.36 9.78 -27.70
CA GLY A 368 -5.44 9.00 -28.32
C GLY A 368 -5.92 7.80 -27.50
N TYR A 369 -5.43 7.59 -26.28
CA TYR A 369 -6.02 6.61 -25.38
C TYR A 369 -7.32 7.14 -24.78
N ARG A 370 -8.23 6.21 -24.44
CA ARG A 370 -9.45 6.47 -23.68
C ARG A 370 -9.37 5.69 -22.36
N ILE A 371 -9.81 6.28 -21.26
CA ILE A 371 -10.01 5.54 -20.01
C ILE A 371 -11.34 4.80 -20.11
N ASP A 372 -11.28 3.48 -20.21
CA ASP A 372 -12.48 2.65 -20.37
C ASP A 372 -13.20 2.45 -19.04
N TRP A 373 -12.46 2.31 -17.97
CA TRP A 373 -12.97 2.13 -16.61
C TRP A 373 -11.90 2.42 -15.56
N ILE A 374 -12.36 2.73 -14.35
CA ILE A 374 -11.53 2.81 -13.15
C ILE A 374 -12.17 1.94 -12.06
N GLN A 375 -11.38 1.05 -11.46
CA GLN A 375 -11.73 0.27 -10.29
C GLN A 375 -11.03 0.84 -9.05
N PRO A 376 -11.76 1.55 -8.17
CA PRO A 376 -11.19 1.98 -6.89
C PRO A 376 -11.01 0.80 -5.94
N VAL A 377 -9.90 0.79 -5.18
CA VAL A 377 -9.60 -0.23 -4.18
C VAL A 377 -9.23 0.42 -2.85
N GLY A 378 -10.06 0.23 -1.84
CA GLY A 378 -9.88 0.78 -0.50
C GLY A 378 -9.06 -0.15 0.40
N GLN A 379 -7.82 -0.52 -0.01
CA GLN A 379 -6.96 -1.39 0.79
C GLN A 379 -6.33 -0.69 2.02
N PHE A 380 -6.43 0.62 2.10
CA PHE A 380 -5.97 1.40 3.26
C PHE A 380 -7.15 1.87 4.10
N ARG A 381 -7.91 0.91 4.64
CA ARG A 381 -9.16 1.21 5.36
C ARG A 381 -9.00 2.35 6.38
N TRP A 382 -9.96 3.27 6.35
CA TRP A 382 -10.03 4.50 7.16
C TRP A 382 -8.85 5.48 6.98
N SER A 383 -8.04 5.29 5.97
CA SER A 383 -7.02 6.26 5.56
C SER A 383 -7.50 7.13 4.40
N THR A 384 -6.88 8.30 4.25
CA THR A 384 -7.08 9.17 3.08
C THR A 384 -6.33 8.69 1.83
N HIS A 385 -5.57 7.61 1.93
CA HIS A 385 -4.90 6.96 0.79
C HIS A 385 -5.90 6.12 0.01
N VAL A 386 -5.89 6.30 -1.31
CA VAL A 386 -6.76 5.58 -2.24
C VAL A 386 -5.89 4.88 -3.27
N GLU A 387 -6.22 3.62 -3.54
CA GLU A 387 -5.66 2.81 -4.63
C GLU A 387 -6.69 2.72 -5.76
N LEU A 388 -6.21 2.59 -6.97
CA LEU A 388 -7.05 2.35 -8.15
C LEU A 388 -6.34 1.46 -9.17
N ALA A 389 -7.12 0.76 -10.00
CA ALA A 389 -6.67 0.23 -11.27
C ALA A 389 -7.52 0.86 -12.38
N ALA A 390 -6.93 1.20 -13.51
CA ALA A 390 -7.61 1.78 -14.66
C ALA A 390 -7.24 1.05 -15.95
N GLY A 391 -8.23 0.70 -16.76
CA GLY A 391 -8.04 0.20 -18.11
C GLY A 391 -8.09 1.34 -19.11
N LEU A 392 -7.08 1.41 -19.98
CA LEU A 392 -7.01 2.38 -21.07
C LEU A 392 -6.80 1.63 -22.40
N SER A 393 -7.54 2.05 -23.44
CA SER A 393 -7.40 1.50 -24.79
C SER A 393 -7.38 2.59 -25.85
N ARG A 394 -6.91 2.23 -27.05
CA ARG A 394 -7.00 3.06 -28.26
C ARG A 394 -7.32 2.26 -29.52
#